data_68fe727fb38ba1b3681587b2353b95af
#
_entry.id   68fe727fb38ba1b3681587b2353b95af
#
_cell.length_a   1.000
_cell.length_b   1.000
_cell.length_c   1.000
_cell.angle_alpha   90.00
_cell.angle_beta   90.00
_cell.angle_gamma   90.00
#
_symmetry.space_group_name_H-M   'P 1'
#
loop_
_entity.id
_entity.type
_entity.pdbx_description
1 polymer ?
#
loop_
_entity_poly.entity_id
_entity_poly.type
_entity_poly.pdbx_seq_one_letter_code
_entity_poly.pdbx_strand_id
1 'polypeptide(L)'
;MEECQLQQGLCGFYYEPKHLIVIDETMLDFQKRCTLCHELVHAHNHDQGCSPYGSKAERRARLYTALRLINPHEYAIAERMYGADSYLIACELDVTVQVIEDYKNWLHDSVVI
;
A
#
# COMPACT_ATOMS: atom_id res chain seq x y z
N MET A 1 9.37 -14.61 2.11
CA MET A 1 8.36 -14.18 1.14
C MET A 1 8.28 -15.20 0.00
N GLU A 2 7.07 -15.50 -0.43
CA GLU A 2 6.84 -16.39 -1.56
C GLU A 2 5.94 -15.71 -2.58
N GLU A 3 6.13 -16.05 -3.86
CA GLU A 3 5.28 -15.60 -4.95
C GLU A 3 4.60 -16.80 -5.56
N CYS A 4 3.28 -16.70 -5.75
CA CYS A 4 2.50 -17.72 -6.42
C CYS A 4 1.25 -17.10 -7.03
N GLN A 5 0.54 -17.87 -7.85
CA GLN A 5 -0.69 -17.39 -8.45
C GLN A 5 -1.82 -17.48 -7.42
N LEU A 6 -2.42 -16.34 -7.09
CA LEU A 6 -3.49 -16.25 -6.13
C LEU A 6 -4.85 -16.13 -6.82
N GLN A 7 -5.91 -16.32 -6.04
CA GLN A 7 -7.27 -16.16 -6.54
C GLN A 7 -7.52 -14.73 -7.01
N GLN A 8 -8.44 -14.60 -7.96
CA GLN A 8 -8.79 -13.30 -8.52
C GLN A 8 -9.20 -12.33 -7.40
N GLY A 9 -8.63 -11.13 -7.45
CA GLY A 9 -8.91 -10.09 -6.47
C GLY A 9 -8.04 -10.12 -5.23
N LEU A 10 -7.22 -11.17 -5.05
CA LEU A 10 -6.32 -11.28 -3.92
C LEU A 10 -4.89 -10.99 -4.37
N CYS A 11 -4.33 -9.88 -3.89
CA CYS A 11 -2.97 -9.46 -4.27
C CYS A 11 -1.89 -10.13 -3.42
N GLY A 12 -2.20 -10.37 -2.16
CA GLY A 12 -1.26 -10.99 -1.24
C GLY A 12 -1.87 -11.13 0.14
N PHE A 13 -1.15 -11.83 1.02
CA PHE A 13 -1.57 -11.97 2.41
C PHE A 13 -0.38 -12.31 3.29
N TYR A 14 -0.54 -12.08 4.60
CA TYR A 14 0.42 -12.45 5.62
C TYR A 14 -0.17 -13.58 6.48
N TYR A 15 0.60 -14.64 6.68
CA TYR A 15 0.18 -15.77 7.52
C TYR A 15 1.05 -15.81 8.77
N GLU A 16 0.51 -15.34 9.91
CA GLU A 16 1.24 -15.18 11.17
C GLU A 16 1.84 -16.47 11.70
N PRO A 17 1.12 -17.62 11.71
CA PRO A 17 1.70 -18.84 12.30
C PRO A 17 3.02 -19.29 11.69
N LYS A 18 3.27 -18.98 10.43
CA LYS A 18 4.51 -19.32 9.73
C LYS A 18 5.38 -18.11 9.42
N HIS A 19 4.97 -16.93 9.85
CA HIS A 19 5.64 -15.67 9.50
C HIS A 19 5.88 -15.59 7.99
N LEU A 20 4.85 -15.93 7.21
CA LEU A 20 4.94 -16.06 5.76
C LEU A 20 4.12 -15.00 5.06
N ILE A 21 4.75 -14.32 4.10
CA ILE A 21 4.08 -13.40 3.19
C ILE A 21 3.99 -14.07 1.83
N VAL A 22 2.79 -14.08 1.26
CA VAL A 22 2.54 -14.61 -0.08
C VAL A 22 2.01 -13.49 -0.97
N ILE A 23 2.56 -13.37 -2.17
CA ILE A 23 2.23 -12.31 -3.12
C ILE A 23 1.85 -12.94 -4.46
N ASP A 24 0.84 -12.37 -5.12
CA ASP A 24 0.42 -12.83 -6.44
C ASP A 24 1.53 -12.56 -7.47
N GLU A 25 2.03 -13.61 -8.10
CA GLU A 25 3.13 -13.51 -9.06
C GLU A 25 2.75 -12.83 -10.37
N THR A 26 1.44 -12.74 -10.66
CA THR A 26 0.95 -12.16 -11.93
C THR A 26 0.91 -10.65 -11.94
N MET A 27 1.12 -10.00 -10.79
CA MET A 27 1.11 -8.53 -10.70
C MET A 27 2.34 -7.90 -11.34
N LEU A 28 2.20 -6.64 -11.73
CA LEU A 28 3.33 -5.83 -12.16
C LEU A 28 4.24 -5.50 -10.97
N ASP A 29 5.50 -5.18 -11.27
CA ASP A 29 6.49 -4.97 -10.20
C ASP A 29 6.09 -3.89 -9.21
N PHE A 30 5.53 -2.77 -9.67
CA PHE A 30 5.12 -1.72 -8.74
C PHE A 30 3.98 -2.18 -7.83
N GLN A 31 3.08 -3.01 -8.34
CA GLN A 31 1.99 -3.59 -7.54
C GLN A 31 2.56 -4.55 -6.49
N LYS A 32 3.52 -5.38 -6.89
CA LYS A 32 4.18 -6.31 -5.96
C LYS A 32 4.88 -5.55 -4.83
N ARG A 33 5.56 -4.46 -5.16
CA ARG A 33 6.26 -3.65 -4.17
C ARG A 33 5.28 -3.05 -3.16
N CYS A 34 4.18 -2.49 -3.62
CA CYS A 34 3.16 -1.92 -2.74
C CYS A 34 2.53 -2.99 -1.87
N THR A 35 2.19 -4.14 -2.47
CA THR A 35 1.59 -5.26 -1.74
C THR A 35 2.56 -5.82 -0.70
N LEU A 36 3.82 -6.00 -1.07
CA LEU A 36 4.83 -6.48 -0.13
C LEU A 36 4.99 -5.54 1.06
N CYS A 37 5.05 -4.24 0.81
CA CYS A 37 5.17 -3.26 1.88
C CYS A 37 3.96 -3.34 2.83
N HIS A 38 2.75 -3.47 2.28
CA HIS A 38 1.53 -3.60 3.06
C HIS A 38 1.56 -4.85 3.95
N GLU A 39 1.97 -6.00 3.38
CA GLU A 39 2.04 -7.24 4.14
C GLU A 39 3.19 -7.24 5.15
N LEU A 40 4.28 -6.52 4.85
CA LEU A 40 5.37 -6.35 5.82
C LEU A 40 4.93 -5.58 7.06
N VAL A 41 4.03 -4.62 6.91
CA VAL A 41 3.47 -3.91 8.07
C VAL A 41 2.67 -4.88 8.93
N HIS A 42 1.84 -5.73 8.30
CA HIS A 42 1.09 -6.75 9.04
C HIS A 42 2.05 -7.71 9.77
N ALA A 43 3.12 -8.13 9.10
CA ALA A 43 4.10 -9.03 9.70
C ALA A 43 4.81 -8.37 10.88
N HIS A 44 5.22 -7.11 10.73
CA HIS A 44 5.89 -6.37 11.80
C HIS A 44 5.02 -6.24 13.05
N ASN A 45 3.71 -6.07 12.86
CA ASN A 45 2.76 -5.92 13.96
C ASN A 45 2.15 -7.25 14.40
N HIS A 46 2.57 -8.38 13.81
CA HIS A 46 2.02 -9.71 14.11
C HIS A 46 0.51 -9.77 13.97
N ASP A 47 -0.03 -9.08 12.97
CA ASP A 47 -1.47 -9.06 12.74
C ASP A 47 -1.96 -10.44 12.31
N GLN A 48 -3.09 -10.87 12.86
CA GLN A 48 -3.62 -12.21 12.62
C GLN A 48 -4.67 -12.24 11.53
N GLY A 49 -4.50 -13.21 10.62
CA GLY A 49 -5.53 -13.59 9.67
C GLY A 49 -5.87 -12.52 8.65
N CYS A 50 -6.87 -12.87 7.83
CA CYS A 50 -7.41 -11.94 6.87
C CYS A 50 -8.31 -10.96 7.61
N SER A 51 -7.84 -9.75 7.77
CA SER A 51 -8.64 -8.72 8.41
C SER A 51 -9.81 -8.33 7.54
N PRO A 52 -11.01 -8.19 8.09
CA PRO A 52 -12.12 -7.61 7.36
C PRO A 52 -11.78 -6.19 6.93
N TYR A 53 -12.38 -5.75 5.83
CA TYR A 53 -12.24 -4.39 5.38
C TYR A 53 -12.60 -3.41 6.51
N GLY A 54 -11.78 -2.36 6.65
CA GLY A 54 -12.02 -1.33 7.65
C GLY A 54 -11.50 -1.66 9.04
N SER A 55 -10.83 -2.79 9.22
CA SER A 55 -10.21 -3.08 10.51
C SER A 55 -9.12 -2.07 10.83
N LYS A 56 -8.81 -1.93 12.11
CA LYS A 56 -7.79 -1.02 12.59
C LYS A 56 -6.41 -1.41 12.03
N ALA A 57 -6.13 -2.72 11.99
CA ALA A 57 -4.88 -3.25 11.47
C ALA A 57 -4.74 -2.93 9.98
N GLU A 58 -5.82 -3.09 9.22
CA GLU A 58 -5.81 -2.80 7.78
C GLU A 58 -5.58 -1.32 7.50
N ARG A 59 -6.26 -0.44 8.22
CA ARG A 59 -6.07 1.01 8.07
C ARG A 59 -4.65 1.42 8.42
N ARG A 60 -4.08 0.85 9.47
CA ARG A 60 -2.71 1.12 9.88
C ARG A 60 -1.72 0.66 8.81
N ALA A 61 -1.94 -0.54 8.25
CA ALA A 61 -1.06 -1.07 7.23
C ALA A 61 -1.08 -0.20 5.97
N ARG A 62 -2.25 0.26 5.55
CA ARG A 62 -2.39 1.14 4.39
C ARG A 62 -1.70 2.48 4.61
N LEU A 63 -1.88 3.06 5.78
CA LEU A 63 -1.25 4.33 6.13
C LEU A 63 0.27 4.22 6.12
N TYR A 64 0.82 3.23 6.79
CA TYR A 64 2.27 3.07 6.86
C TYR A 64 2.88 2.72 5.51
N THR A 65 2.17 1.97 4.69
CA THR A 65 2.61 1.69 3.31
C THR A 65 2.74 2.99 2.52
N ALA A 66 1.74 3.85 2.59
CA ALA A 66 1.77 5.13 1.88
C ALA A 66 2.92 6.01 2.38
N LEU A 67 3.09 6.12 3.70
CA LEU A 67 4.15 6.95 4.28
C LEU A 67 5.54 6.43 3.95
N ARG A 68 5.69 5.12 3.81
CA ARG A 68 6.99 4.52 3.52
C ARG A 68 7.37 4.63 2.04
N LEU A 69 6.39 4.46 1.15
CA LEU A 69 6.66 4.41 -0.30
C LEU A 69 6.66 5.77 -0.97
N ILE A 70 6.02 6.78 -0.37
CA ILE A 70 5.92 8.10 -0.98
C ILE A 70 6.91 9.06 -0.33
N ASN A 71 7.80 9.62 -1.16
CA ASN A 71 8.67 10.70 -0.75
C ASN A 71 7.87 12.00 -0.85
N PRO A 72 7.73 12.78 0.24
CA PRO A 72 6.93 14.01 0.22
C PRO A 72 7.37 15.03 -0.82
N HIS A 73 8.67 15.13 -1.06
CA HIS A 73 9.21 16.06 -2.05
C HIS A 73 8.81 15.65 -3.47
N GLU A 74 8.95 14.36 -3.79
CA GLU A 74 8.56 13.83 -5.09
C GLU A 74 7.05 13.97 -5.31
N TYR A 75 6.27 13.73 -4.26
CA TYR A 75 4.83 13.90 -4.32
C TYR A 75 4.45 15.35 -4.63
N ALA A 76 5.08 16.31 -3.97
CA ALA A 76 4.81 17.72 -4.19
C ALA A 76 5.09 18.13 -5.64
N ILE A 77 6.18 17.61 -6.21
CA ILE A 77 6.53 17.88 -7.61
C ILE A 77 5.49 17.27 -8.54
N ALA A 78 5.11 16.03 -8.30
CA ALA A 78 4.11 15.35 -9.13
C ALA A 78 2.75 16.04 -9.06
N GLU A 79 2.36 16.51 -7.88
CA GLU A 79 1.11 17.25 -7.72
C GLU A 79 1.11 18.56 -8.50
N ARG A 80 2.24 19.25 -8.56
CA ARG A 80 2.37 20.46 -9.38
C ARG A 80 2.21 20.16 -10.87
N MET A 81 2.75 19.01 -11.31
CA MET A 81 2.69 18.61 -12.72
C MET A 81 1.31 18.17 -13.16
N TYR A 82 0.62 17.43 -12.30
CA TYR A 82 -0.61 16.71 -12.65
C TYR A 82 -1.84 17.17 -11.89
N GLY A 83 -1.71 18.12 -11.00
CA GLY A 83 -2.82 18.57 -10.16
C GLY A 83 -3.28 17.47 -9.21
N ALA A 84 -4.59 17.28 -9.11
CA ALA A 84 -5.17 16.31 -8.20
C ALA A 84 -5.36 14.92 -8.83
N ASP A 85 -4.84 14.67 -10.02
CA ASP A 85 -5.04 13.41 -10.72
C ASP A 85 -4.22 12.30 -10.10
N SER A 86 -4.87 11.47 -9.29
CA SER A 86 -4.21 10.37 -8.58
C SER A 86 -3.58 9.35 -9.51
N TYR A 87 -4.21 9.09 -10.65
CA TYR A 87 -3.68 8.11 -11.61
C TYR A 87 -2.34 8.58 -12.17
N LEU A 88 -2.26 9.84 -12.61
CA LEU A 88 -1.02 10.38 -13.18
C LEU A 88 0.08 10.48 -12.13
N ILE A 89 -0.26 10.87 -10.90
CA ILE A 89 0.70 10.92 -9.81
C ILE A 89 1.21 9.51 -9.50
N ALA A 90 0.32 8.52 -9.47
CA ALA A 90 0.70 7.13 -9.22
C ALA A 90 1.67 6.62 -10.29
N CYS A 91 1.43 6.93 -11.55
CA CYS A 91 2.33 6.56 -12.64
C CYS A 91 3.70 7.22 -12.46
N GLU A 92 3.73 8.48 -12.08
CA GLU A 92 4.99 9.22 -11.90
C GLU A 92 5.82 8.64 -10.74
N LEU A 93 5.17 8.29 -9.64
CA LEU A 93 5.86 7.78 -8.46
C LEU A 93 6.01 6.26 -8.44
N ASP A 94 5.48 5.58 -9.45
CA ASP A 94 5.58 4.13 -9.59
C ASP A 94 4.98 3.39 -8.38
N VAL A 95 3.80 3.82 -7.99
CA VAL A 95 3.00 3.19 -6.92
C VAL A 95 1.57 3.00 -7.39
N THR A 96 0.76 2.30 -6.60
CA THR A 96 -0.65 2.11 -6.96
C THR A 96 -1.47 3.37 -6.67
N VAL A 97 -2.62 3.50 -7.35
CA VAL A 97 -3.54 4.60 -7.09
C VAL A 97 -4.02 4.57 -5.64
N GLN A 98 -4.21 3.37 -5.07
CA GLN A 98 -4.62 3.24 -3.68
C GLN A 98 -3.61 3.88 -2.72
N VAL A 99 -2.32 3.68 -2.98
CA VAL A 99 -1.26 4.29 -2.16
C VAL A 99 -1.35 5.82 -2.23
N ILE A 100 -1.60 6.37 -3.41
CA ILE A 100 -1.76 7.83 -3.59
C ILE A 100 -2.98 8.32 -2.82
N GLU A 101 -4.12 7.61 -2.92
CA GLU A 101 -5.33 8.00 -2.21
C GLU A 101 -5.15 7.95 -0.69
N ASP A 102 -4.47 6.93 -0.20
CA ASP A 102 -4.18 6.82 1.23
C ASP A 102 -3.27 7.95 1.70
N TYR A 103 -2.30 8.34 0.88
CA TYR A 103 -1.41 9.46 1.18
C TYR A 103 -2.16 10.79 1.21
N LYS A 104 -3.05 11.02 0.24
CA LYS A 104 -3.89 12.22 0.20
C LYS A 104 -4.79 12.33 1.44
N ASN A 105 -5.37 11.22 1.85
CA ASN A 105 -6.21 11.19 3.04
C ASN A 105 -5.40 11.55 4.30
N TRP A 106 -4.19 11.03 4.39
CA TRP A 106 -3.30 11.36 5.50
C TRP A 106 -2.94 12.85 5.49
N LEU A 107 -2.61 13.42 4.33
CA LEU A 107 -2.29 14.84 4.22
C LEU A 107 -3.47 15.70 4.65
N HIS A 108 -4.67 15.36 4.18
CA HIS A 108 -5.89 16.07 4.53
C HIS A 108 -6.11 16.06 6.04
N ASP A 109 -6.02 14.89 6.66
CA ASP A 109 -6.23 14.74 8.10
C ASP A 109 -5.15 15.46 8.92
N SER A 110 -3.93 15.52 8.40
CA SER A 110 -2.83 16.19 9.09
C SER A 110 -2.94 17.71 9.07
N VAL A 111 -3.63 18.26 8.08
CA VAL A 111 -3.79 19.72 7.92
C VAL A 111 -4.97 20.23 8.73
N VAL A 112 -5.97 19.40 8.95
CA VAL A 112 -7.17 19.77 9.72
C VAL A 112 -6.86 19.67 11.21
N ILE A 113 -6.68 20.79 11.81
CA ILE A 113 -6.40 20.90 13.25
C ILE A 113 -7.66 21.36 13.97
#